data_aeef66e81ce8903df8fea75ad0d429a5
#
_entry.id   aeef66e81ce8903df8fea75ad0d429a5
#
_cell.length_a   1.000
_cell.length_b   1.000
_cell.length_c   1.000
_cell.angle_alpha   90.00
_cell.angle_beta   90.00
_cell.angle_gamma   90.00
#
_symmetry.space_group_name_H-M   'P 1'
#
loop_
_entity.id
_entity.type
_entity.pdbx_description
1 polymer ?
#
loop_
_entity_poly.entity_id
_entity_poly.type
_entity_poly.pdbx_seq_one_letter_code
_entity_poly.pdbx_strand_id
1 'polypeptide(L)'
;MTYIYEAATTKYDDDKLLLRKAMGKIQNLCKISDGYILEEPVSKFGWTFFQMLMKTNFHLAIEEEFSDMIKKSKGSKPQEKFTDFLLSYLENDGCKIKLKLIEYS
;
A
#
# COMPACT_ATOMS: atom_id res chain seq x y z
N MET A 1 0.90 -5.09 -15.10
CA MET A 1 1.80 -4.46 -14.12
C MET A 1 1.39 -4.82 -12.71
N THR A 2 2.34 -5.19 -11.88
CA THR A 2 2.12 -5.47 -10.47
C THR A 2 3.06 -4.59 -9.67
N TYR A 3 2.53 -3.94 -8.63
CA TYR A 3 3.38 -3.17 -7.72
C TYR A 3 3.74 -4.05 -6.54
N ILE A 4 5.03 -4.14 -6.26
CA ILE A 4 5.53 -4.90 -5.11
C ILE A 4 6.20 -3.91 -4.15
N TYR A 5 5.65 -3.85 -2.94
CA TYR A 5 6.17 -3.00 -1.88
C TYR A 5 6.82 -3.84 -0.80
N GLU A 6 7.92 -3.34 -0.25
CA GLU A 6 8.43 -3.82 1.01
C GLU A 6 7.87 -2.93 2.11
N ALA A 7 7.18 -3.54 3.06
CA ALA A 7 6.63 -2.83 4.20
C ALA A 7 7.49 -3.13 5.43
N ALA A 8 7.67 -2.14 6.29
CA ALA A 8 8.44 -2.28 7.51
C ALA A 8 7.70 -1.62 8.68
N THR A 9 7.68 -2.30 9.82
CA THR A 9 7.00 -1.81 11.01
C THR A 9 7.67 -2.36 12.27
N THR A 10 7.57 -1.61 13.36
CA THR A 10 7.97 -2.08 14.69
C THR A 10 6.79 -2.63 15.49
N LYS A 11 5.57 -2.54 14.98
CA LYS A 11 4.33 -2.99 15.63
C LYS A 11 3.51 -3.82 14.65
N TYR A 12 4.07 -4.93 14.21
CA TYR A 12 3.50 -5.73 13.13
C TYR A 12 2.05 -6.14 13.35
N ASP A 13 1.72 -6.68 14.52
CA ASP A 13 0.36 -7.19 14.77
C ASP A 13 -0.69 -6.08 14.67
N ASP A 14 -0.40 -4.93 15.26
CA ASP A 14 -1.31 -3.78 15.22
C ASP A 14 -1.39 -3.19 13.81
N ASP A 15 -0.25 -2.95 13.19
CA ASP A 15 -0.19 -2.29 11.88
C ASP A 15 -0.75 -3.18 10.78
N LYS A 16 -0.60 -4.50 10.89
CA LYS A 16 -1.18 -5.43 9.92
C LYS A 16 -2.71 -5.34 9.91
N LEU A 17 -3.32 -5.26 11.08
CA LEU A 17 -4.77 -5.12 11.19
C LEU A 17 -5.25 -3.80 10.60
N LEU A 18 -4.53 -2.71 10.90
CA LEU A 18 -4.85 -1.39 10.35
C LEU A 18 -4.65 -1.35 8.84
N LEU A 19 -3.59 -1.99 8.34
CA LEU A 19 -3.34 -2.09 6.91
C LEU A 19 -4.47 -2.83 6.21
N ARG A 20 -4.88 -3.99 6.73
CA ARG A 20 -5.98 -4.76 6.16
C ARG A 20 -7.28 -3.97 6.15
N LYS A 21 -7.54 -3.23 7.22
CA LYS A 21 -8.74 -2.41 7.31
C LYS A 21 -8.74 -1.30 6.28
N ALA A 22 -7.62 -0.59 6.14
CA ALA A 22 -7.48 0.49 5.15
C ALA A 22 -7.58 -0.04 3.73
N MET A 23 -6.88 -1.13 3.43
CA MET A 23 -6.92 -1.74 2.10
C MET A 23 -8.32 -2.28 1.78
N GLY A 24 -9.04 -2.80 2.78
CA GLY A 24 -10.42 -3.23 2.63
C GLY A 24 -11.34 -2.09 2.23
N LYS A 25 -11.18 -0.92 2.83
CA LYS A 25 -11.94 0.27 2.45
C LYS A 25 -11.68 0.65 1.00
N ILE A 26 -10.40 0.65 0.60
CA ILE A 26 -10.03 0.98 -0.78
C ILE A 26 -10.63 -0.03 -1.74
N GLN A 27 -10.57 -1.32 -1.41
CA GLN A 27 -11.17 -2.36 -2.24
C GLN A 27 -12.67 -2.16 -2.41
N ASN A 28 -13.36 -1.79 -1.34
CA ASN A 28 -14.80 -1.51 -1.40
C ASN A 28 -15.09 -0.31 -2.31
N LEU A 29 -14.32 0.76 -2.19
CA LEU A 29 -14.49 1.94 -3.04
C LEU A 29 -14.22 1.65 -4.52
N CYS A 30 -13.24 0.80 -4.78
CA CYS A 30 -12.87 0.41 -6.14
C CYS A 30 -13.68 -0.77 -6.68
N LYS A 31 -14.54 -1.38 -5.85
CA LYS A 31 -15.33 -2.57 -6.19
C LYS A 31 -14.44 -3.72 -6.66
N ILE A 32 -13.32 -3.89 -6.01
CA ILE A 32 -12.33 -4.95 -6.28
C ILE A 32 -12.22 -5.82 -5.04
N SER A 33 -12.16 -7.13 -5.21
CA SER A 33 -11.83 -8.06 -4.14
C SER A 33 -10.52 -8.78 -4.48
N ASP A 34 -9.79 -9.21 -3.43
CA ASP A 34 -8.52 -9.90 -3.58
C ASP A 34 -7.51 -9.13 -4.43
N GLY A 35 -7.48 -7.79 -4.24
CA GLY A 35 -6.61 -6.93 -5.03
C GLY A 35 -5.17 -6.91 -4.58
N TYR A 36 -4.85 -7.43 -3.40
CA TYR A 36 -3.49 -7.42 -2.87
C TYR A 36 -3.20 -8.70 -2.09
N ILE A 37 -1.91 -8.98 -1.94
CA ILE A 37 -1.43 -10.15 -1.19
C ILE A 37 -0.35 -9.68 -0.23
N LEU A 38 -0.41 -10.15 1.03
CA LEU A 38 0.65 -9.93 2.01
C LEU A 38 1.45 -11.22 2.15
N GLU A 39 2.76 -11.11 1.94
CA GLU A 39 3.67 -12.25 2.05
C GLU A 39 4.08 -12.46 3.51
N GLU A 40 4.75 -13.60 3.77
CA GLU A 40 5.19 -13.96 5.11
C GLU A 40 6.16 -12.93 5.69
N PRO A 41 5.98 -12.53 6.97
CA PRO A 41 6.86 -11.55 7.58
C PRO A 41 8.19 -12.14 8.02
N VAL A 42 9.22 -11.30 8.05
CA VAL A 42 10.55 -11.64 8.58
C VAL A 42 10.93 -10.55 9.58
N SER A 43 11.33 -10.95 10.79
CA SER A 43 11.71 -10.01 11.84
C SER A 43 13.23 -9.94 11.98
N LYS A 44 13.78 -8.72 12.04
CA LYS A 44 15.22 -8.45 12.22
C LYS A 44 15.38 -7.16 13.01
N PHE A 45 16.19 -7.22 14.07
CA PHE A 45 16.58 -6.03 14.83
C PHE A 45 15.41 -5.19 15.34
N GLY A 46 14.34 -5.85 15.81
CA GLY A 46 13.15 -5.15 16.31
C GLY A 46 12.20 -4.66 15.22
N TRP A 47 12.53 -4.84 13.97
CA TRP A 47 11.66 -4.51 12.84
C TRP A 47 11.08 -5.78 12.24
N THR A 48 9.88 -5.66 11.70
CA THR A 48 9.26 -6.71 10.90
C THR A 48 9.10 -6.21 9.48
N PHE A 49 9.55 -7.01 8.53
CA PHE A 49 9.50 -6.72 7.09
C PHE A 49 8.58 -7.72 6.42
N PHE A 50 7.76 -7.25 5.51
CA PHE A 50 6.92 -8.12 4.69
C PHE A 50 6.67 -7.44 3.34
N GLN A 51 6.33 -8.26 2.34
CA GLN A 51 6.02 -7.72 1.02
C GLN A 51 4.52 -7.63 0.84
N MET A 52 4.10 -6.59 0.13
CA MET A 52 2.72 -6.42 -0.29
C MET A 52 2.70 -6.33 -1.81
N LEU A 53 2.01 -7.28 -2.44
CA LEU A 53 1.80 -7.27 -3.87
C LEU A 53 0.46 -6.63 -4.15
N MET A 54 0.44 -5.61 -5.03
CA MET A 54 -0.81 -5.04 -5.51
C MET A 54 -1.03 -5.51 -6.93
N LYS A 55 -2.11 -6.22 -7.15
CA LYS A 55 -2.43 -6.75 -8.48
C LYS A 55 -2.74 -5.63 -9.46
N THR A 56 -2.52 -5.89 -10.73
CA THR A 56 -2.71 -4.91 -11.81
C THR A 56 -4.09 -4.28 -11.78
N ASN A 57 -5.14 -5.10 -11.71
CA ASN A 57 -6.51 -4.58 -11.70
C ASN A 57 -6.78 -3.65 -10.51
N PHE A 58 -6.15 -3.92 -9.39
CA PHE A 58 -6.37 -3.13 -8.17
C PHE A 58 -5.68 -1.77 -8.25
N HIS A 59 -4.37 -1.74 -8.58
CA HIS A 59 -3.70 -0.45 -8.64
C HIS A 59 -4.24 0.44 -9.76
N LEU A 60 -4.67 -0.15 -10.87
CA LEU A 60 -5.31 0.63 -11.94
C LEU A 60 -6.65 1.20 -11.48
N ALA A 61 -7.44 0.43 -10.74
CA ALA A 61 -8.71 0.92 -10.19
C ALA A 61 -8.49 2.05 -9.19
N ILE A 62 -7.45 1.95 -8.36
CA ILE A 62 -7.08 3.02 -7.42
C ILE A 62 -6.66 4.28 -8.18
N GLU A 63 -5.85 4.13 -9.20
CA GLU A 63 -5.38 5.26 -10.02
C GLU A 63 -6.55 5.99 -10.67
N GLU A 64 -7.58 5.29 -11.06
CA GLU A 64 -8.77 5.88 -11.63
C GLU A 64 -9.66 6.55 -10.57
N GLU A 65 -9.96 5.83 -9.49
CA GLU A 65 -10.86 6.29 -8.43
C GLU A 65 -10.30 7.50 -7.68
N PHE A 66 -9.00 7.52 -7.45
CA PHE A 66 -8.33 8.57 -6.67
C PHE A 66 -7.39 9.43 -7.53
N SER A 67 -7.68 9.55 -8.82
CA SER A 67 -6.77 10.24 -9.76
C SER A 67 -6.39 11.65 -9.33
N ASP A 68 -7.36 12.44 -8.85
CA ASP A 68 -7.10 13.82 -8.44
C ASP A 68 -6.16 13.88 -7.22
N MET A 69 -6.38 13.01 -6.25
CA MET A 69 -5.54 12.95 -5.06
C MET A 69 -4.13 12.48 -5.40
N ILE A 70 -4.01 11.51 -6.30
CA ILE A 70 -2.71 11.02 -6.74
C ILE A 70 -1.94 12.09 -7.49
N LYS A 71 -2.61 12.85 -8.35
CA LYS A 71 -1.97 13.96 -9.08
C LYS A 71 -1.41 15.03 -8.15
N LYS A 72 -2.05 15.25 -7.00
CA LYS A 72 -1.60 16.22 -5.99
C LYS A 72 -0.56 15.65 -5.04
N SER A 73 -0.27 14.37 -5.10
CA SER A 73 0.70 13.72 -4.25
C SER A 73 2.12 14.09 -4.66
N LYS A 74 3.06 13.85 -3.74
CA LYS A 74 4.47 14.19 -3.94
C LYS A 74 5.16 13.15 -4.83
N GLY A 75 6.07 13.61 -5.66
CA GLY A 75 6.86 12.76 -6.53
C GLY A 75 6.89 13.30 -7.95
N SER A 76 7.93 12.92 -8.69
CA SER A 76 8.08 13.33 -10.10
C SER A 76 7.55 12.29 -11.06
N LYS A 77 7.46 11.04 -10.63
CA LYS A 77 7.00 9.91 -11.46
C LYS A 77 5.65 9.41 -10.98
N PRO A 78 4.82 8.82 -11.88
CA PRO A 78 3.52 8.30 -11.49
C PRO A 78 3.57 7.30 -10.32
N GLN A 79 4.54 6.40 -10.31
CA GLN A 79 4.66 5.40 -9.24
C GLN A 79 5.07 6.03 -7.91
N GLU A 80 5.81 7.13 -7.94
CA GLU A 80 6.15 7.88 -6.72
C GLU A 80 4.92 8.58 -6.14
N LYS A 81 4.12 9.18 -6.99
CA LYS A 81 2.86 9.83 -6.58
C LYS A 81 1.88 8.82 -6.02
N PHE A 82 1.78 7.65 -6.65
CA PHE A 82 0.93 6.58 -6.16
C PHE A 82 1.36 6.12 -4.77
N THR A 83 2.66 5.92 -4.56
CA THR A 83 3.19 5.50 -3.27
C THR A 83 2.93 6.55 -2.19
N ASP A 84 3.14 7.83 -2.49
CA ASP A 84 2.88 8.91 -1.55
C ASP A 84 1.39 8.98 -1.18
N PHE A 85 0.52 8.84 -2.17
CA PHE A 85 -0.93 8.77 -1.94
C PHE A 85 -1.27 7.61 -0.99
N LEU A 86 -0.76 6.42 -1.28
CA LEU A 86 -1.04 5.23 -0.49
C LEU A 86 -0.58 5.39 0.95
N LEU A 87 0.64 5.89 1.16
CA LEU A 87 1.17 6.16 2.50
C LEU A 87 0.31 7.14 3.27
N SER A 88 -0.12 8.22 2.61
CA SER A 88 -0.98 9.22 3.24
C SER A 88 -2.33 8.63 3.63
N TYR A 89 -2.89 7.80 2.77
CA TYR A 89 -4.15 7.13 3.06
C TYR A 89 -4.04 6.22 4.27
N LEU A 90 -2.99 5.41 4.31
CA LEU A 90 -2.74 4.50 5.43
C LEU A 90 -2.51 5.27 6.73
N GLU A 91 -1.72 6.34 6.67
CA GLU A 91 -1.43 7.16 7.85
C GLU A 91 -2.70 7.80 8.41
N ASN A 92 -3.60 8.28 7.54
CA ASN A 92 -4.88 8.84 7.95
C ASN A 92 -5.75 7.82 8.67
N ASP A 93 -5.58 6.54 8.38
CA ASP A 93 -6.30 5.45 9.05
C ASP A 93 -5.53 4.90 10.25
N GLY A 94 -4.45 5.56 10.66
CA GLY A 94 -3.66 5.19 11.83
C GLY A 94 -2.59 4.14 11.58
N CYS A 95 -2.41 3.70 10.34
CA CYS A 95 -1.40 2.71 9.98
C CYS A 95 -0.09 3.42 9.63
N LYS A 96 0.90 3.32 10.51
CA LYS A 96 2.19 4.02 10.37
C LYS A 96 3.28 3.04 9.99
N ILE A 97 3.16 2.45 8.81
CA ILE A 97 4.20 1.58 8.27
C ILE A 97 5.06 2.36 7.28
N LYS A 98 6.26 1.84 7.02
CA LYS A 98 7.09 2.33 5.93
C LYS A 98 6.83 1.47 4.71
N LEU A 99 6.73 2.10 3.55
CA LEU A 99 6.57 1.40 2.28
C LEU A 99 7.67 1.83 1.33
N LYS A 100 8.26 0.85 0.68
CA LYS A 100 9.25 1.07 -0.36
C LYS A 100 8.83 0.27 -1.59
N LEU A 101 8.67 0.96 -2.70
CA LEU A 101 8.38 0.27 -3.96
C LEU A 101 9.66 -0.41 -4.44
N ILE A 102 9.64 -1.74 -4.49
CA ILE A 102 10.82 -2.52 -4.88
C ILE A 102 10.73 -3.02 -6.31
N GLU A 103 9.50 -3.15 -6.84
CA GLU A 103 9.33 -3.58 -8.22
C GLU A 103 7.96 -3.15 -8.73
N TYR A 104 7.91 -2.80 -10.02
CA TYR A 104 6.66 -2.66 -10.75
C TYR A 104 6.89 -3.10 -12.19
N SER A 105 5.94 -3.81 -12.75
CA SER A 105 6.10 -4.33 -14.11
C SER A 105 4.74 -4.49 -14.80
#